data_5edb8a2932992d226c23fa6d25d7f2a8
#
_entry.id   5edb8a2932992d226c23fa6d25d7f2a8
#
_cell.length_a   1.000
_cell.length_b   1.000
_cell.length_c   1.000
_cell.angle_alpha   90.00
_cell.angle_beta   90.00
_cell.angle_gamma   90.00
#
_symmetry.space_group_name_H-M   'P 1'
#
loop_
_entity.id
_entity.type
_entity.pdbx_description
1 polymer ?
#
loop_
_entity_poly.entity_id
_entity_poly.type
_entity_poly.pdbx_seq_one_letter_code
_entity_poly.pdbx_strand_id
1 'polypeptide(L)'
;MIYKVKYTLLNSARADVVERSQAWYNGDIHHQIFLRRKMTMARTESVTLTNMCMVYSGTRVLVLDRTDPAWHGITFPGGHVEKGESFTDAVIREVFEETGLRIVSPQLCGIKDWTNEDGSRYMVLLYKANRFTGELKASNEGEVYWAELADLPTLPLADSMSGTLQVFLNDDLSEDYDYMENGIWAESLK
;
A
#
# COMPACT_ATOMS: atom_id res chain seq x y z
N MET A 1 -34.22 2.66 6.92
CA MET A 1 -34.19 1.79 8.10
C MET A 1 -32.72 1.68 8.51
N ILE A 2 -32.30 2.49 9.50
CA ILE A 2 -30.90 2.67 9.88
C ILE A 2 -30.64 1.75 11.08
N TYR A 3 -29.80 0.73 10.89
CA TYR A 3 -29.37 -0.10 12.01
C TYR A 3 -28.23 0.61 12.75
N LYS A 4 -28.55 1.11 13.95
CA LYS A 4 -27.55 1.54 14.93
C LYS A 4 -27.04 0.31 15.68
N VAL A 5 -25.79 -0.08 15.44
CA VAL A 5 -25.11 -1.08 16.26
C VAL A 5 -24.52 -0.34 17.47
N LYS A 6 -25.03 -0.65 18.65
CA LYS A 6 -24.53 -0.13 19.93
C LYS A 6 -23.40 -1.04 20.41
N TYR A 7 -22.18 -0.55 20.42
CA TYR A 7 -21.08 -1.20 21.13
C TYR A 7 -21.12 -0.80 22.61
N THR A 8 -21.38 -1.76 23.47
CA THR A 8 -21.23 -1.60 24.93
C THR A 8 -19.77 -1.95 25.26
N LEU A 9 -18.99 -0.93 25.57
CA LEU A 9 -17.66 -1.11 26.17
C LEU A 9 -17.83 -1.52 27.64
N LEU A 10 -17.46 -2.75 27.98
CA LEU A 10 -17.27 -3.20 29.33
C LEU A 10 -15.97 -2.61 29.89
N ASN A 11 -16.07 -1.56 30.66
CA ASN A 11 -15.01 -1.08 31.54
C ASN A 11 -14.92 -2.00 32.77
N SER A 12 -13.92 -2.87 32.84
CA SER A 12 -13.46 -3.47 34.08
C SER A 12 -12.01 -3.89 33.97
N ALA A 13 -11.09 -2.99 34.29
CA ALA A 13 -9.74 -3.26 34.80
C ALA A 13 -9.02 -1.95 35.13
N ARG A 14 -9.52 -1.25 36.17
CA ARG A 14 -8.74 -0.25 36.91
C ARG A 14 -8.96 -0.51 38.37
N ALA A 15 -8.12 -1.34 38.96
CA ALA A 15 -7.71 -1.35 40.38
C ALA A 15 -6.65 -2.45 40.51
N ASP A 16 -5.53 -2.10 41.09
CA ASP A 16 -4.44 -2.93 41.61
C ASP A 16 -3.08 -2.70 40.97
N VAL A 17 -2.60 -1.46 41.04
CA VAL A 17 -1.13 -1.19 41.06
C VAL A 17 -0.88 0.06 41.90
N VAL A 18 -1.18 -0.01 43.19
CA VAL A 18 -0.55 0.83 44.22
C VAL A 18 -0.62 0.03 45.52
N GLU A 19 0.43 -0.67 45.81
CA GLU A 19 0.94 -1.00 47.14
C GLU A 19 1.94 -2.15 47.04
N ARG A 20 3.19 -1.79 47.08
CA ARG A 20 4.31 -2.50 47.73
C ARG A 20 5.65 -1.88 47.38
N SER A 21 5.86 -0.70 47.92
CA SER A 21 7.19 -0.18 48.14
C SER A 21 7.39 -0.10 49.65
N GLN A 22 7.96 -1.13 50.24
CA GLN A 22 8.73 -1.07 51.50
C GLN A 22 9.10 -2.50 51.91
N ALA A 23 10.36 -2.82 51.76
CA ALA A 23 11.14 -3.63 52.69
C ALA A 23 12.46 -4.07 52.05
N TRP A 24 13.46 -3.53 52.58
CA TRP A 24 14.67 -3.97 53.25
C TRP A 24 15.93 -4.09 52.39
N TYR A 25 16.80 -3.17 52.67
CA TYR A 25 18.23 -3.18 52.58
C TYR A 25 18.79 -4.36 53.38
N ASN A 26 19.53 -5.27 52.72
CA ASN A 26 20.78 -5.81 53.21
C ASN A 26 21.50 -6.61 52.10
N GLY A 27 22.79 -6.31 51.99
CA GLY A 27 23.65 -6.77 50.95
C GLY A 27 23.82 -8.28 50.89
N ASP A 28 24.03 -8.76 49.69
CA ASP A 28 25.21 -9.48 49.29
C ASP A 28 25.05 -10.05 47.88
N ILE A 29 26.05 -9.71 47.05
CA ILE A 29 26.62 -10.57 46.00
C ILE A 29 25.76 -10.98 44.84
N HIS A 30 26.11 -10.40 43.66
CA HIS A 30 26.13 -11.02 42.34
C HIS A 30 25.01 -12.01 41.99
N HIS A 31 23.84 -11.51 41.71
CA HIS A 31 22.95 -12.11 40.72
C HIS A 31 22.59 -11.06 39.70
N GLN A 32 23.36 -11.00 38.61
CA GLN A 32 22.87 -10.37 37.39
C GLN A 32 21.62 -11.15 36.94
N ILE A 33 20.47 -10.73 37.43
CA ILE A 33 19.23 -11.10 36.81
C ILE A 33 19.22 -10.37 35.46
N PHE A 34 19.71 -11.09 34.45
CA PHE A 34 19.38 -10.80 33.07
C PHE A 34 17.86 -10.91 32.97
N LEU A 35 17.16 -9.82 33.27
CA LEU A 35 15.83 -9.62 32.77
C LEU A 35 15.97 -9.62 31.24
N ARG A 36 15.92 -10.80 30.65
CA ARG A 36 15.49 -10.97 29.27
C ARG A 36 14.09 -10.35 29.24
N ARG A 37 14.05 -9.03 29.02
CA ARG A 37 12.87 -8.37 28.48
C ARG A 37 12.56 -9.17 27.22
N LYS A 38 11.60 -10.09 27.29
CA LYS A 38 10.94 -10.57 26.08
C LYS A 38 10.50 -9.30 25.38
N MET A 39 11.27 -8.86 24.40
CA MET A 39 10.77 -7.92 23.41
C MET A 39 9.62 -8.66 22.75
N THR A 40 8.43 -8.44 23.25
CA THR A 40 7.24 -8.71 22.47
C THR A 40 7.41 -7.83 21.25
N MET A 41 7.82 -8.45 20.15
CA MET A 41 7.81 -7.79 18.84
C MET A 41 6.43 -7.16 18.72
N ALA A 42 6.39 -5.84 18.63
CA ALA A 42 5.13 -5.14 18.41
C ALA A 42 4.52 -5.76 17.16
N ARG A 43 3.25 -6.16 17.24
CA ARG A 43 2.52 -6.73 16.08
C ARG A 43 2.12 -5.65 15.06
N THR A 44 2.76 -4.49 15.14
CA THR A 44 2.51 -3.32 14.30
C THR A 44 3.81 -2.92 13.63
N GLU A 45 3.71 -2.51 12.39
CA GLU A 45 4.79 -1.93 11.60
C GLU A 45 4.36 -0.58 11.03
N SER A 46 5.32 0.28 10.68
CA SER A 46 5.05 1.49 9.92
C SER A 46 4.81 1.11 8.46
N VAL A 47 3.76 1.67 7.86
CA VAL A 47 3.40 1.39 6.46
C VAL A 47 3.14 2.70 5.73
N THR A 48 3.76 2.89 4.57
CA THR A 48 3.35 3.88 3.57
C THR A 48 2.31 3.23 2.68
N LEU A 49 1.11 3.81 2.64
CA LEU A 49 -0.01 3.31 1.86
C LEU A 49 -0.18 4.13 0.60
N THR A 50 -0.17 3.44 -0.53
CA THR A 50 -0.42 4.02 -1.85
C THR A 50 -1.43 3.17 -2.62
N ASN A 51 -1.81 3.63 -3.79
CA ASN A 51 -2.68 2.91 -4.71
C ASN A 51 -2.20 3.08 -6.14
N MET A 52 -2.66 2.20 -7.01
CA MET A 52 -2.48 2.26 -8.46
C MET A 52 -3.73 1.70 -9.13
N CYS A 53 -4.17 2.29 -10.23
CA CYS A 53 -5.39 1.88 -10.91
C CYS A 53 -5.19 1.64 -12.41
N MET A 54 -5.39 0.40 -12.85
CA MET A 54 -5.54 0.09 -14.26
C MET A 54 -6.96 0.48 -14.70
N VAL A 55 -7.08 1.67 -15.30
CA VAL A 55 -8.31 2.11 -15.95
C VAL A 55 -8.33 1.59 -17.38
N TYR A 56 -9.39 0.87 -17.78
CA TYR A 56 -9.43 0.23 -19.09
C TYR A 56 -10.76 0.40 -19.81
N SER A 57 -10.72 0.33 -21.15
CA SER A 57 -11.89 0.38 -22.02
C SER A 57 -11.67 -0.51 -23.24
N GLY A 58 -12.35 -1.67 -23.27
CA GLY A 58 -12.10 -2.70 -24.28
C GLY A 58 -10.68 -3.25 -24.17
N THR A 59 -9.90 -3.12 -25.23
CA THR A 59 -8.50 -3.56 -25.30
C THR A 59 -7.50 -2.50 -24.86
N ARG A 60 -7.95 -1.28 -24.58
CA ARG A 60 -7.09 -0.15 -24.23
C ARG A 60 -7.05 0.09 -22.73
N VAL A 61 -5.88 0.47 -22.26
CA VAL A 61 -5.63 0.89 -20.87
C VAL A 61 -5.11 2.31 -20.83
N LEU A 62 -5.48 3.03 -19.79
CA LEU A 62 -4.96 4.36 -19.54
C LEU A 62 -3.59 4.24 -18.90
N VAL A 63 -2.62 4.88 -19.46
CA VAL A 63 -1.25 4.93 -18.96
C VAL A 63 -0.84 6.36 -18.65
N LEU A 64 0.09 6.48 -17.70
CA LEU A 64 0.78 7.69 -17.34
C LEU A 64 2.27 7.51 -17.67
N ASP A 65 2.80 8.37 -18.56
CA ASP A 65 4.23 8.44 -18.84
C ASP A 65 4.87 9.43 -17.86
N ARG A 66 5.45 8.89 -16.80
CA ARG A 66 6.02 9.68 -15.69
C ARG A 66 7.30 10.37 -16.12
N THR A 67 7.42 11.63 -15.71
CA THR A 67 8.61 12.45 -15.95
C THR A 67 9.51 12.56 -14.71
N ASP A 68 9.15 11.96 -13.58
CA ASP A 68 9.95 11.97 -12.36
C ASP A 68 11.27 11.21 -12.58
N PRO A 69 12.44 11.85 -12.43
CA PRO A 69 13.74 11.20 -12.63
C PRO A 69 14.01 10.03 -11.68
N ALA A 70 13.38 10.01 -10.50
CA ALA A 70 13.57 8.96 -9.50
C ALA A 70 12.80 7.68 -9.84
N TRP A 71 11.68 7.80 -10.57
CA TRP A 71 10.87 6.67 -11.03
C TRP A 71 10.12 7.08 -12.29
N HIS A 72 10.78 6.98 -13.43
CA HIS A 72 10.29 7.37 -14.76
C HIS A 72 9.80 6.17 -15.56
N GLY A 73 8.98 6.43 -16.56
CA GLY A 73 8.46 5.44 -17.50
C GLY A 73 6.96 5.24 -17.38
N ILE A 74 6.46 4.29 -18.15
CA ILE A 74 5.03 4.01 -18.27
C ILE A 74 4.53 3.26 -17.04
N THR A 75 3.49 3.82 -16.42
CA THR A 75 2.80 3.24 -15.27
C THR A 75 1.29 3.47 -15.39
N PHE A 76 0.53 3.08 -14.38
CA PHE A 76 -0.88 3.43 -14.22
C PHE A 76 -1.02 4.58 -13.21
N PRO A 77 -2.10 5.39 -13.31
CA PRO A 77 -2.34 6.47 -12.36
C PRO A 77 -2.56 5.94 -10.93
N GLY A 78 -2.14 6.73 -9.96
CA GLY A 78 -2.26 6.43 -8.54
C GLY A 78 -1.29 7.22 -7.69
N GLY A 79 -1.43 7.12 -6.38
CA GLY A 79 -0.62 7.88 -5.43
C GLY A 79 -0.89 7.53 -3.98
N HIS A 80 -0.61 8.44 -3.07
CA HIS A 80 -0.69 8.20 -1.63
C HIS A 80 -2.12 8.20 -1.10
N VAL A 81 -2.38 7.32 -0.16
CA VAL A 81 -3.61 7.38 0.66
C VAL A 81 -3.41 8.41 1.76
N GLU A 82 -4.24 9.42 1.82
CA GLU A 82 -4.17 10.45 2.84
C GLU A 82 -4.65 9.93 4.20
N LYS A 83 -4.16 10.56 5.27
CA LYS A 83 -4.51 10.15 6.63
C LYS A 83 -6.02 10.31 6.89
N GLY A 84 -6.69 9.19 7.18
CA GLY A 84 -8.13 9.16 7.45
C GLY A 84 -9.00 9.05 6.21
N GLU A 85 -8.41 9.01 5.03
CA GLU A 85 -9.09 8.76 3.77
C GLU A 85 -9.38 7.26 3.59
N SER A 86 -10.50 6.91 2.96
CA SER A 86 -10.73 5.52 2.58
C SER A 86 -9.88 5.15 1.36
N PHE A 87 -9.45 3.90 1.26
CA PHE A 87 -8.63 3.44 0.14
C PHE A 87 -9.34 3.60 -1.21
N THR A 88 -10.66 3.41 -1.22
CA THR A 88 -11.47 3.59 -2.43
C THR A 88 -11.60 5.06 -2.83
N ASP A 89 -11.76 5.97 -1.87
CA ASP A 89 -11.82 7.41 -2.16
C ASP A 89 -10.45 7.91 -2.63
N ALA A 90 -9.35 7.42 -2.01
CA ALA A 90 -7.99 7.75 -2.41
C ALA A 90 -7.73 7.42 -3.88
N VAL A 91 -8.04 6.22 -4.33
CA VAL A 91 -7.78 5.83 -5.73
C VAL A 91 -8.68 6.60 -6.71
N ILE A 92 -9.91 6.94 -6.33
CA ILE A 92 -10.80 7.78 -7.16
C ILE A 92 -10.24 9.20 -7.28
N ARG A 93 -9.73 9.77 -6.20
CA ARG A 93 -9.11 11.10 -6.15
C ARG A 93 -7.84 11.14 -7.00
N GLU A 94 -6.91 10.21 -6.78
CA GLU A 94 -5.63 10.17 -7.49
C GLU A 94 -5.84 10.02 -9.02
N VAL A 95 -6.68 9.08 -9.46
CA VAL A 95 -7.00 8.95 -10.88
C VAL A 95 -7.58 10.23 -11.43
N PHE A 96 -8.45 10.92 -10.68
CA PHE A 96 -9.01 12.18 -11.15
C PHE A 96 -7.97 13.31 -11.23
N GLU A 97 -7.12 13.43 -10.23
CA GLU A 97 -6.09 14.48 -10.16
C GLU A 97 -5.06 14.33 -11.28
N GLU A 98 -4.65 13.10 -11.58
CA GLU A 98 -3.64 12.81 -12.59
C GLU A 98 -4.19 12.77 -14.03
N THR A 99 -5.45 12.39 -14.20
CA THR A 99 -5.97 12.08 -15.54
C THR A 99 -7.22 12.87 -15.97
N GLY A 100 -7.89 13.54 -15.02
CA GLY A 100 -9.19 14.18 -15.24
C GLY A 100 -10.37 13.22 -15.30
N LEU A 101 -10.14 11.90 -15.24
CA LEU A 101 -11.19 10.89 -15.26
C LEU A 101 -11.67 10.54 -13.85
N ARG A 102 -12.97 10.54 -13.65
CA ARG A 102 -13.61 10.07 -12.42
C ARG A 102 -14.05 8.63 -12.60
N ILE A 103 -13.33 7.71 -11.99
CA ILE A 103 -13.67 6.28 -12.01
C ILE A 103 -14.82 5.96 -11.06
N VAL A 104 -15.55 4.88 -11.35
CA VAL A 104 -16.72 4.44 -10.58
C VAL A 104 -16.55 2.97 -10.20
N SER A 105 -16.71 2.68 -8.90
CA SER A 105 -16.61 1.34 -8.33
C SER A 105 -15.32 0.61 -8.72
N PRO A 106 -14.14 1.15 -8.43
CA PRO A 106 -12.88 0.46 -8.66
C PRO A 106 -12.86 -0.86 -7.87
N GLN A 107 -12.26 -1.90 -8.44
CA GLN A 107 -12.16 -3.22 -7.83
C GLN A 107 -10.73 -3.47 -7.40
N LEU A 108 -10.49 -3.75 -6.13
CA LEU A 108 -9.18 -4.19 -5.65
C LEU A 108 -8.88 -5.56 -6.25
N CYS A 109 -7.73 -5.72 -6.90
CA CYS A 109 -7.32 -6.97 -7.55
C CYS A 109 -6.04 -7.55 -6.96
N GLY A 110 -5.29 -6.80 -6.17
CA GLY A 110 -4.07 -7.29 -5.53
C GLY A 110 -3.32 -6.18 -4.82
N ILE A 111 -2.11 -6.50 -4.41
CA ILE A 111 -1.18 -5.57 -3.79
C ILE A 111 0.21 -5.71 -4.41
N LYS A 112 1.01 -4.65 -4.34
CA LYS A 112 2.46 -4.70 -4.47
C LYS A 112 3.06 -4.17 -3.18
N ASP A 113 4.11 -4.84 -2.68
CA ASP A 113 4.75 -4.35 -1.47
C ASP A 113 6.22 -4.75 -1.35
N TRP A 114 6.93 -4.00 -0.51
CA TRP A 114 8.30 -4.27 -0.13
C TRP A 114 8.63 -3.67 1.25
N THR A 115 9.75 -4.10 1.82
CA THR A 115 10.29 -3.51 3.03
C THR A 115 11.41 -2.55 2.69
N ASN A 116 11.30 -1.31 3.14
CA ASN A 116 12.32 -0.27 3.01
C ASN A 116 13.53 -0.57 3.92
N GLU A 117 14.66 0.10 3.67
CA GLU A 117 15.88 -0.04 4.46
C GLU A 117 15.69 0.30 5.95
N ASP A 118 14.77 1.20 6.28
CA ASP A 118 14.43 1.59 7.66
C ASP A 118 13.51 0.59 8.37
N GLY A 119 13.11 -0.49 7.68
CA GLY A 119 12.22 -1.52 8.18
C GLY A 119 10.73 -1.18 8.09
N SER A 120 10.36 -0.03 7.54
CA SER A 120 8.97 0.27 7.20
C SER A 120 8.54 -0.49 5.94
N ARG A 121 7.23 -0.75 5.80
CA ARG A 121 6.67 -1.33 4.59
C ARG A 121 6.17 -0.25 3.64
N TYR A 122 6.38 -0.43 2.35
CA TYR A 122 5.67 0.31 1.31
C TYR A 122 4.64 -0.62 0.67
N MET A 123 3.40 -0.16 0.55
CA MET A 123 2.31 -0.98 0.03
C MET A 123 1.50 -0.20 -1.00
N VAL A 124 1.32 -0.79 -2.15
CA VAL A 124 0.52 -0.29 -3.27
C VAL A 124 -0.73 -1.16 -3.41
N LEU A 125 -1.90 -0.58 -3.21
CA LEU A 125 -3.18 -1.24 -3.45
C LEU A 125 -3.50 -1.17 -4.94
N LEU A 126 -3.65 -2.31 -5.60
CA LEU A 126 -3.85 -2.44 -7.05
C LEU A 126 -5.33 -2.52 -7.37
N TYR A 127 -5.85 -1.55 -8.15
CA TYR A 127 -7.25 -1.47 -8.53
C TYR A 127 -7.45 -1.57 -10.03
N LYS A 128 -8.57 -2.16 -10.45
CA LYS A 128 -9.07 -2.13 -11.84
C LYS A 128 -10.34 -1.30 -11.91
N ALA A 129 -10.50 -0.51 -12.98
CA ALA A 129 -11.74 0.23 -13.23
C ALA A 129 -12.04 0.32 -14.73
N ASN A 130 -13.28 0.03 -15.12
CA ASN A 130 -13.75 0.12 -16.52
C ASN A 130 -14.97 1.02 -16.69
N ARG A 131 -15.38 1.71 -15.62
CA ARG A 131 -16.43 2.71 -15.66
C ARG A 131 -15.86 4.03 -15.18
N PHE A 132 -15.96 5.02 -16.03
CA PHE A 132 -15.45 6.36 -15.75
C PHE A 132 -16.22 7.42 -16.52
N THR A 133 -16.08 8.66 -16.08
CA THR A 133 -16.62 9.87 -16.73
C THR A 133 -15.54 10.94 -16.72
N GLY A 134 -15.73 12.02 -17.48
CA GLY A 134 -14.78 13.12 -17.58
C GLY A 134 -14.05 13.13 -18.90
N GLU A 135 -13.12 14.05 -19.04
CA GLU A 135 -12.25 14.21 -20.20
C GLU A 135 -10.80 14.03 -19.77
N LEU A 136 -10.03 13.36 -20.63
CA LEU A 136 -8.62 13.09 -20.36
C LEU A 136 -7.83 14.40 -20.34
N LYS A 137 -7.10 14.61 -19.27
CA LYS A 137 -6.27 15.78 -19.05
C LYS A 137 -4.99 15.39 -18.33
N ALA A 138 -3.84 15.69 -18.93
CA ALA A 138 -2.55 15.50 -18.28
C ALA A 138 -2.39 16.38 -17.04
N SER A 139 -1.62 15.92 -16.10
CA SER A 139 -1.19 16.63 -14.90
C SER A 139 0.29 17.00 -14.95
N ASN A 140 0.81 17.49 -13.85
CA ASN A 140 2.25 17.74 -13.70
C ASN A 140 3.08 16.44 -13.51
N GLU A 141 2.42 15.30 -13.26
CA GLU A 141 3.07 13.99 -13.07
C GLU A 141 3.61 13.40 -14.37
N GLY A 142 2.99 13.74 -15.52
CA GLY A 142 3.39 13.25 -16.82
C GLY A 142 2.29 13.34 -17.87
N GLU A 143 2.52 12.73 -19.02
CA GLU A 143 1.54 12.61 -20.07
C GLU A 143 0.63 11.39 -19.86
N VAL A 144 -0.68 11.56 -20.11
CA VAL A 144 -1.66 10.47 -20.01
C VAL A 144 -2.26 10.18 -21.37
N TYR A 145 -2.34 8.90 -21.73
CA TYR A 145 -2.92 8.47 -22.99
C TYR A 145 -3.44 7.02 -22.93
N TRP A 146 -4.23 6.65 -23.92
CA TRP A 146 -4.73 5.29 -24.08
C TRP A 146 -3.77 4.46 -24.91
N ALA A 147 -3.21 3.41 -24.33
CA ALA A 147 -2.39 2.41 -25.02
C ALA A 147 -3.18 1.11 -25.23
N GLU A 148 -2.84 0.34 -26.26
CA GLU A 148 -3.35 -1.03 -26.38
C GLU A 148 -2.69 -1.90 -25.30
N LEU A 149 -3.48 -2.71 -24.61
CA LEU A 149 -2.99 -3.59 -23.55
C LEU A 149 -1.91 -4.56 -24.08
N ALA A 150 -2.07 -5.02 -25.30
CA ALA A 150 -1.11 -5.91 -25.96
C ALA A 150 0.26 -5.27 -26.21
N ASP A 151 0.31 -3.95 -26.30
CA ASP A 151 1.55 -3.22 -26.59
C ASP A 151 2.35 -2.88 -25.32
N LEU A 152 1.72 -2.94 -24.13
CA LEU A 152 2.37 -2.56 -22.86
C LEU A 152 3.75 -3.22 -22.66
N PRO A 153 3.96 -4.54 -22.94
CA PRO A 153 5.28 -5.15 -22.73
C PRO A 153 6.38 -4.58 -23.63
N THR A 154 6.03 -3.81 -24.66
CA THR A 154 6.99 -3.18 -25.60
C THR A 154 7.28 -1.72 -25.25
N LEU A 155 6.48 -1.13 -24.36
CA LEU A 155 6.66 0.24 -23.90
C LEU A 155 7.77 0.32 -22.83
N PRO A 156 8.39 1.49 -22.66
CA PRO A 156 9.36 1.71 -21.58
C PRO A 156 8.65 1.78 -20.22
N LEU A 157 8.28 0.62 -19.70
CA LEU A 157 7.62 0.53 -18.40
C LEU A 157 8.52 1.09 -17.29
N ALA A 158 7.93 1.71 -16.29
CA ALA A 158 8.64 2.08 -15.07
C ALA A 158 9.17 0.82 -14.35
N ASP A 159 10.22 1.00 -13.55
CA ASP A 159 10.84 -0.10 -12.81
C ASP A 159 9.82 -0.90 -12.01
N SER A 160 9.94 -2.23 -12.03
CA SER A 160 9.05 -3.23 -11.41
C SER A 160 7.61 -3.27 -11.95
N MET A 161 7.22 -2.46 -12.93
CA MET A 161 5.87 -2.51 -13.51
C MET A 161 5.56 -3.82 -14.22
N SER A 162 6.56 -4.55 -14.70
CA SER A 162 6.35 -5.82 -15.43
C SER A 162 5.75 -6.92 -14.55
N GLY A 163 6.17 -7.05 -13.29
CA GLY A 163 5.58 -7.96 -12.32
C GLY A 163 4.20 -7.49 -11.86
N THR A 164 4.09 -6.22 -11.50
CA THR A 164 2.82 -5.60 -11.12
C THR A 164 1.75 -5.78 -12.20
N LEU A 165 2.12 -5.64 -13.48
CA LEU A 165 1.21 -5.86 -14.60
C LEU A 165 0.66 -7.31 -14.61
N GLN A 166 1.43 -8.29 -14.20
CA GLN A 166 0.96 -9.67 -14.14
C GLN A 166 -0.13 -9.86 -13.09
N VAL A 167 -0.04 -9.20 -11.93
CA VAL A 167 -1.11 -9.20 -10.92
C VAL A 167 -2.38 -8.55 -11.48
N PHE A 168 -2.25 -7.48 -12.29
CA PHE A 168 -3.40 -6.89 -12.97
C PHE A 168 -4.06 -7.81 -14.00
N LEU A 169 -3.33 -8.70 -14.64
CA LEU A 169 -3.81 -9.48 -15.78
C LEU A 169 -4.18 -10.93 -15.44
N ASN A 170 -3.73 -11.44 -14.30
CA ASN A 170 -3.95 -12.81 -13.88
C ASN A 170 -4.69 -12.85 -12.55
N ASP A 171 -5.95 -13.30 -12.59
CA ASP A 171 -6.80 -13.37 -11.39
C ASP A 171 -6.36 -14.48 -10.40
N ASP A 172 -5.41 -15.36 -10.78
CA ASP A 172 -4.78 -16.33 -9.87
C ASP A 172 -3.65 -15.70 -9.03
N LEU A 173 -3.24 -14.47 -9.33
CA LEU A 173 -2.24 -13.70 -8.58
C LEU A 173 -2.92 -12.63 -7.73
N SER A 174 -2.37 -12.38 -6.56
CA SER A 174 -2.88 -11.37 -5.62
C SER A 174 -1.78 -10.47 -5.04
N GLU A 175 -0.51 -10.81 -5.25
CA GLU A 175 0.60 -10.08 -4.67
C GLU A 175 1.81 -10.06 -5.61
N ASP A 176 2.42 -8.88 -5.75
CA ASP A 176 3.73 -8.65 -6.32
C ASP A 176 4.64 -8.21 -5.16
N TYR A 177 5.47 -9.12 -4.67
CA TYR A 177 6.34 -8.89 -3.52
C TYR A 177 7.79 -8.73 -3.93
N ASP A 178 8.34 -7.52 -3.75
CA ASP A 178 9.75 -7.26 -3.92
C ASP A 178 10.51 -7.46 -2.60
N TYR A 179 11.62 -8.16 -2.64
CA TYR A 179 12.43 -8.44 -1.47
C TYR A 179 13.93 -8.41 -1.79
N MET A 180 14.73 -8.21 -0.74
CA MET A 180 16.17 -8.22 -0.86
C MET A 180 16.73 -9.62 -0.58
N GLU A 181 17.41 -10.21 -1.56
CA GLU A 181 18.11 -11.46 -1.42
C GLU A 181 19.60 -11.28 -1.73
N ASN A 182 20.48 -11.51 -0.75
CA ASN A 182 21.92 -11.34 -0.89
C ASN A 182 22.36 -9.95 -1.42
N GLY A 183 21.62 -8.90 -1.08
CA GLY A 183 21.90 -7.53 -1.52
C GLY A 183 21.42 -7.19 -2.94
N ILE A 184 20.61 -8.05 -3.53
CA ILE A 184 19.99 -7.87 -4.85
C ILE A 184 18.48 -7.90 -4.70
N TRP A 185 17.78 -6.99 -5.36
CA TRP A 185 16.33 -7.02 -5.42
C TRP A 185 15.83 -8.22 -6.22
N ALA A 186 14.88 -8.93 -5.66
CA ALA A 186 14.18 -10.05 -6.28
C ALA A 186 12.67 -9.83 -6.16
N GLU A 187 11.92 -10.44 -7.06
CA GLU A 187 10.46 -10.34 -7.15
C GLU A 187 9.84 -11.73 -6.96
N SER A 188 8.69 -11.78 -6.30
CA SER A 188 7.90 -13.00 -6.12
C SER A 188 6.42 -12.70 -6.34
N LEU A 189 5.84 -13.28 -7.37
CA LEU A 189 4.41 -13.21 -7.66
C LEU A 189 3.67 -14.34 -6.93
N LYS A 190 2.56 -14.03 -6.27
CA LYS A 190 1.78 -14.98 -5.45
C LYS A 190 0.29 -14.85 -5.70
#